data_f66ea5609de4da4e4cbcf0f2f917b55f
#
_entry.id   f66ea5609de4da4e4cbcf0f2f917b55f
#
_cell.length_a   1.000
_cell.length_b   1.000
_cell.length_c   1.000
_cell.angle_alpha   90.00
_cell.angle_beta   90.00
_cell.angle_gamma   90.00
#
_symmetry.space_group_name_H-M   'P 1'
#
loop_
_entity.id
_entity.type
_entity.pdbx_description
1 polymer ?
#
loop_
_entity_poly.entity_id
_entity_poly.type
_entity_poly.pdbx_seq_one_letter_code
_entity_poly.pdbx_strand_id
1 'polypeptide(L)'
;VTVNPLAPDWLSVPEDANALEPAVWSTNASRNDRGELVVAGVSASQLAGRYGTPLYVVDEADARGRARAIRQSFDREFARIGSSAKVYYAGKAFL
;
A
#
# COMPACT_ATOMS: atom_id res chain seq x y z
N VAL A 1 -18.51 -22.40 -7.36
CA VAL A 1 -18.50 -21.03 -6.79
C VAL A 1 -19.94 -20.55 -6.72
N THR A 2 -20.45 -20.28 -5.52
CA THR A 2 -21.80 -19.77 -5.34
C THR A 2 -21.82 -18.31 -5.77
N VAL A 3 -22.55 -18.01 -6.83
CA VAL A 3 -22.74 -16.62 -7.27
C VAL A 3 -23.56 -15.90 -6.20
N ASN A 4 -23.05 -14.82 -5.65
CA ASN A 4 -23.79 -13.99 -4.71
C ASN A 4 -24.87 -13.22 -5.48
N PRO A 5 -26.19 -13.50 -5.25
CA PRO A 5 -27.27 -12.85 -5.98
C PRO A 5 -27.40 -11.34 -5.70
N LEU A 6 -26.71 -10.85 -4.66
CA LEU A 6 -26.66 -9.44 -4.29
C LEU A 6 -25.42 -8.73 -4.82
N ALA A 7 -24.52 -9.45 -5.52
CA ALA A 7 -23.35 -8.83 -6.12
C ALA A 7 -23.77 -7.97 -7.32
N PRO A 8 -23.26 -6.74 -7.45
CA PRO A 8 -23.53 -5.93 -8.63
C PRO A 8 -22.90 -6.55 -9.89
N ASP A 9 -23.51 -6.34 -11.05
CA ASP A 9 -23.10 -6.95 -12.33
C ASP A 9 -21.67 -6.59 -12.77
N TRP A 10 -21.15 -5.45 -12.30
CA TRP A 10 -19.79 -5.01 -12.58
C TRP A 10 -18.72 -5.68 -11.69
N LEU A 11 -19.14 -6.39 -10.63
CA LEU A 11 -18.20 -7.04 -9.71
C LEU A 11 -17.69 -8.35 -10.33
N SER A 12 -16.45 -8.38 -10.69
CA SER A 12 -15.75 -9.61 -11.10
C SER A 12 -15.02 -10.25 -9.92
N VAL A 13 -15.11 -11.57 -9.82
CA VAL A 13 -14.28 -12.32 -8.86
C VAL A 13 -12.84 -12.32 -9.38
N PRO A 14 -11.84 -11.94 -8.58
CA PRO A 14 -10.46 -11.97 -9.01
C PRO A 14 -10.01 -13.42 -9.26
N GLU A 15 -9.13 -13.61 -10.24
CA GLU A 15 -8.55 -14.92 -10.57
C GLU A 15 -7.80 -15.52 -9.38
N ASP A 16 -7.05 -14.70 -8.67
CA ASP A 16 -6.40 -15.03 -7.39
C ASP A 16 -6.83 -14.05 -6.30
N ALA A 17 -7.68 -14.51 -5.39
CA ALA A 17 -8.13 -13.71 -4.24
C ALA A 17 -7.01 -13.39 -3.23
N ASN A 18 -5.87 -14.06 -3.31
CA ASN A 18 -4.71 -13.83 -2.44
C ASN A 18 -3.67 -12.89 -3.10
N ALA A 19 -3.85 -12.51 -4.35
CA ALA A 19 -2.98 -11.55 -5.00
C ALA A 19 -2.98 -10.21 -4.25
N LEU A 20 -1.80 -9.61 -4.14
CA LEU A 20 -1.64 -8.30 -3.52
C LEU A 20 -1.70 -7.24 -4.62
N GLU A 21 -2.77 -6.45 -4.64
CA GLU A 21 -2.96 -5.38 -5.62
C GLU A 21 -1.90 -4.28 -5.41
N PRO A 22 -1.00 -4.03 -6.40
CA PRO A 22 0.10 -3.09 -6.21
C PRO A 22 -0.33 -1.63 -5.95
N ALA A 23 -1.53 -1.26 -6.38
CA ALA A 23 -2.06 0.08 -6.15
C ALA A 23 -2.50 0.31 -4.68
N VAL A 24 -2.71 -0.76 -3.92
CA VAL A 24 -3.23 -0.72 -2.55
C VAL A 24 -2.16 -1.06 -1.53
N TRP A 25 -1.39 -2.10 -1.82
CA TRP A 25 -0.38 -2.61 -0.91
C TRP A 25 0.94 -1.84 -0.98
N SER A 26 1.72 -1.91 0.11
CA SER A 26 3.10 -1.45 0.12
C SER A 26 3.92 -2.17 -0.96
N THR A 27 4.86 -1.47 -1.59
CA THR A 27 5.80 -2.06 -2.57
C THR A 27 6.64 -3.19 -1.99
N ASN A 28 6.79 -3.25 -0.68
CA ASN A 28 7.51 -4.28 0.05
C ASN A 28 6.59 -5.33 0.70
N ALA A 29 5.31 -5.36 0.31
CA ALA A 29 4.38 -6.41 0.70
C ALA A 29 4.49 -7.58 -0.27
N SER A 30 4.54 -8.79 0.26
CA SER A 30 4.63 -10.03 -0.51
C SER A 30 3.96 -11.19 0.21
N ARG A 31 3.89 -12.34 -0.46
CA ARG A 31 3.53 -13.61 0.16
C ARG A 31 4.76 -14.49 0.25
N ASN A 32 4.96 -15.17 1.38
CA ASN A 32 6.00 -16.18 1.51
C ASN A 32 5.53 -17.54 0.93
N ASP A 33 6.39 -18.54 0.96
CA ASP A 33 6.12 -19.90 0.43
C ASP A 33 4.92 -20.60 1.11
N ARG A 34 4.49 -20.11 2.25
CA ARG A 34 3.29 -20.60 2.98
C ARG A 34 2.05 -19.75 2.69
N GLY A 35 2.13 -18.80 1.76
CA GLY A 35 1.04 -17.88 1.45
C GLY A 35 0.79 -16.80 2.50
N GLU A 36 1.62 -16.70 3.53
CA GLU A 36 1.49 -15.72 4.60
C GLU A 36 1.93 -14.32 4.12
N LEU A 37 1.21 -13.29 4.55
CA LEU A 37 1.58 -11.90 4.27
C LEU A 37 2.90 -11.53 4.96
N VAL A 38 3.79 -10.94 4.20
CA VAL A 38 5.08 -10.39 4.66
C VAL A 38 5.13 -8.92 4.28
N VAL A 39 5.46 -8.06 5.23
CA VAL A 39 5.64 -6.61 5.00
C VAL A 39 7.06 -6.23 5.39
N ALA A 40 7.80 -5.64 4.45
CA ALA A 40 9.19 -5.24 4.66
C ALA A 40 10.07 -6.36 5.27
N GLY A 41 9.87 -7.60 4.84
CA GLY A 41 10.64 -8.76 5.28
C GLY A 41 10.18 -9.41 6.59
N VAL A 42 9.10 -8.90 7.21
CA VAL A 42 8.57 -9.46 8.48
C VAL A 42 7.18 -10.02 8.25
N SER A 43 6.95 -11.27 8.68
CA SER A 43 5.65 -11.91 8.48
C SER A 43 4.58 -11.38 9.44
N ALA A 44 3.32 -11.44 9.01
CA ALA A 44 2.18 -11.00 9.80
C ALA A 44 2.09 -11.73 11.15
N SER A 45 2.37 -13.03 11.18
CA SER A 45 2.38 -13.81 12.42
C SER A 45 3.49 -13.41 13.39
N GLN A 46 4.69 -13.07 12.87
CA GLN A 46 5.78 -12.54 13.70
C GLN A 46 5.42 -11.19 14.32
N LEU A 47 4.81 -10.28 13.52
CA LEU A 47 4.34 -8.99 14.00
C LEU A 47 3.26 -9.16 15.07
N ALA A 48 2.25 -9.99 14.81
CA ALA A 48 1.18 -10.26 15.75
C ALA A 48 1.69 -10.92 17.05
N GLY A 49 2.62 -11.85 16.95
CA GLY A 49 3.23 -12.51 18.11
C GLY A 49 4.06 -11.56 18.97
N ARG A 50 4.72 -10.59 18.34
CA ARG A 50 5.58 -9.64 19.06
C ARG A 50 4.81 -8.47 19.68
N TYR A 51 3.79 -7.96 19.00
CA TYR A 51 3.12 -6.73 19.36
C TYR A 51 1.64 -6.91 19.73
N GLY A 52 1.08 -8.09 19.49
CA GLY A 52 -0.35 -8.36 19.68
C GLY A 52 -1.20 -7.85 18.52
N THR A 53 -2.50 -8.02 18.65
CA THR A 53 -3.53 -7.58 17.70
C THR A 53 -4.68 -6.90 18.44
N PRO A 54 -5.39 -5.93 17.83
CA PRO A 54 -5.18 -5.37 16.49
C PRO A 54 -3.88 -4.59 16.37
N LEU A 55 -3.27 -4.56 15.17
CA LEU A 55 -1.99 -3.92 14.94
C LEU A 55 -2.00 -3.15 13.62
N TYR A 56 -1.62 -1.88 13.67
CA TYR A 56 -1.32 -1.07 12.49
C TYR A 56 0.16 -1.21 12.14
N VAL A 57 0.45 -1.42 10.86
CA VAL A 57 1.81 -1.58 10.35
C VAL A 57 2.08 -0.53 9.29
N VAL A 58 3.14 0.24 9.47
CA VAL A 58 3.62 1.22 8.49
C VAL A 58 4.97 0.76 7.94
N ASP A 59 5.04 0.61 6.62
CA ASP A 59 6.31 0.39 5.91
C ASP A 59 6.98 1.73 5.66
N GLU A 60 7.98 2.06 6.46
CA GLU A 60 8.69 3.33 6.36
C GLU A 60 9.38 3.51 5.00
N ALA A 61 9.96 2.45 4.44
CA ALA A 61 10.66 2.53 3.15
C ALA A 61 9.67 2.84 2.01
N ASP A 62 8.49 2.24 2.01
CA ASP A 62 7.42 2.54 1.06
C ASP A 62 6.91 3.98 1.22
N ALA A 63 6.61 4.40 2.45
CA ALA A 63 6.16 5.77 2.73
C ALA A 63 7.16 6.82 2.26
N ARG A 64 8.45 6.63 2.54
CA ARG A 64 9.53 7.51 2.08
C ARG A 64 9.68 7.49 0.55
N GLY A 65 9.57 6.31 -0.08
CA GLY A 65 9.62 6.14 -1.53
C GLY A 65 8.50 6.91 -2.23
N ARG A 66 7.27 6.77 -1.75
CA ARG A 66 6.10 7.48 -2.29
C ARG A 66 6.21 8.99 -2.12
N ALA A 67 6.63 9.46 -0.94
CA ALA A 67 6.85 10.89 -0.69
C ALA A 67 7.91 11.48 -1.62
N ARG A 68 9.03 10.78 -1.84
CA ARG A 68 10.05 11.20 -2.80
C ARG A 68 9.52 11.25 -4.24
N ALA A 69 8.80 10.21 -4.67
CA ALA A 69 8.25 10.14 -6.03
C ALA A 69 7.28 11.31 -6.31
N ILE A 70 6.39 11.61 -5.37
CA ILE A 70 5.47 12.75 -5.47
C ILE A 70 6.28 14.05 -5.58
N ARG A 71 7.20 14.30 -4.66
CA ARG A 71 8.01 15.52 -4.66
C ARG A 71 8.79 15.67 -5.96
N GLN A 72 9.48 14.64 -6.41
CA GLN A 72 10.25 14.68 -7.66
C GLN A 72 9.38 14.92 -8.88
N SER A 73 8.17 14.38 -8.93
CA SER A 73 7.23 14.62 -10.02
C SER A 73 6.80 16.09 -10.08
N PHE A 74 6.46 16.68 -8.94
CA PHE A 74 6.13 18.09 -8.87
C PHE A 74 7.33 18.99 -9.22
N ASP A 75 8.50 18.72 -8.66
CA ASP A 75 9.73 19.48 -8.93
C ASP A 75 10.03 19.47 -10.44
N ARG A 76 9.94 18.30 -11.09
CA ARG A 76 10.20 18.16 -12.53
C ARG A 76 9.20 18.95 -13.38
N GLU A 77 7.92 18.82 -13.10
CA GLU A 77 6.88 19.45 -13.93
C GLU A 77 6.85 20.98 -13.74
N PHE A 78 7.03 21.47 -12.52
CA PHE A 78 7.10 22.92 -12.26
C PHE A 78 8.37 23.55 -12.82
N ALA A 79 9.50 22.83 -12.85
CA ALA A 79 10.72 23.32 -13.48
C ALA A 79 10.54 23.60 -14.98
N ARG A 80 9.67 22.86 -15.68
CA ARG A 80 9.38 23.06 -17.11
C ARG A 80 8.77 24.42 -17.42
N ILE A 81 8.09 25.00 -16.46
CA ILE A 81 7.47 26.34 -16.58
C ILE A 81 8.22 27.43 -15.83
N GLY A 82 9.47 27.14 -15.41
CA GLY A 82 10.31 28.09 -14.68
C GLY A 82 9.83 28.41 -13.27
N SER A 83 9.06 27.49 -12.65
CA SER A 83 8.49 27.64 -11.31
C SER A 83 8.99 26.56 -10.35
N SER A 84 8.50 26.60 -9.12
CA SER A 84 8.78 25.59 -8.08
C SER A 84 7.49 25.21 -7.36
N ALA A 85 7.50 24.02 -6.74
CA ALA A 85 6.38 23.56 -5.92
C ALA A 85 6.88 23.13 -4.53
N LYS A 86 5.99 23.23 -3.55
CA LYS A 86 6.18 22.62 -2.23
C LYS A 86 5.06 21.63 -1.97
N VAL A 87 5.41 20.42 -1.53
CA VAL A 87 4.46 19.36 -1.21
C VAL A 87 4.32 19.29 0.30
N TYR A 88 3.08 19.34 0.79
CA TYR A 88 2.74 19.22 2.19
C TYR A 88 1.87 17.99 2.41
N TYR A 89 2.15 17.26 3.47
CA TYR A 89 1.30 16.16 3.92
C TYR A 89 0.19 16.69 4.84
N ALA A 90 -1.06 16.39 4.51
CA ALA A 90 -2.19 16.72 5.35
C ALA A 90 -2.44 15.60 6.37
N GLY A 91 -1.81 15.69 7.53
CA GLY A 91 -2.00 14.75 8.64
C GLY A 91 -3.36 14.95 9.31
N LYS A 92 -4.36 14.15 8.94
CA LYS A 92 -5.73 14.24 9.46
C LYS A 92 -6.13 13.01 10.27
N ALA A 93 -6.45 11.92 9.58
CA ALA A 93 -6.98 10.70 10.20
C ALA A 93 -5.88 9.78 10.74
N PHE A 94 -4.68 9.90 10.22
CA PHE A 94 -3.52 9.09 10.60
C PHE A 94 -2.26 9.96 10.57
N LEU A 95 -1.61 10.07 11.70
CA LEU A 95 -0.40 10.89 11.90
C LEU A 95 0.82 10.01 12.03
#